data_b26202f8aead6ccd187b8f6a5bf002b9
#
_entry.id   b26202f8aead6ccd187b8f6a5bf002b9
#
_cell.length_a   1.000
_cell.length_b   1.000
_cell.length_c   1.000
_cell.angle_alpha   90.00
_cell.angle_beta   90.00
_cell.angle_gamma   90.00
#
_symmetry.space_group_name_H-M   'P 1'
#
loop_
_entity.id
_entity.type
_entity.pdbx_description
1 polymer ?
#
loop_
_entity_poly.entity_id
_entity_poly.type
_entity_poly.pdbx_seq_one_letter_code
_entity_poly.pdbx_strand_id
1 'polypeptide(L)'
;YMAGARFFEVKTVQKMDGAELAACVPRPCILAADEGYNQEWSTELTVQQAQDEYIKAWCALKVMSKVYGFGDPDGFVFNMSVGYDLEGIKGEKVNTYIDGMMDAGRTAIFGECKEVLKELFPQETAFIDAISPRVSRSVTVSTLHGCPPDEIERIAGYLISEKHLHTFVKCNPTILGYETARRTLDAMGYDYIVFDEHHFNEDLQWADAVPMFGRLQALADENGLEFGLKLSNTFPVDTTRGELPNDEMYMSGRSLFPLTIEMCHRISRQFKGKMRISFAGGAEYFNCDKLFAAGIWPITVATTILKPGGYNRLHQMVEKVEPMAYRPFSGTDTQAICELSAASHTDVHHVKPIKPLPSR
;
A
#
# COMPACT_ATOMS: atom_id res chain seq x y z
N TYR A 1 -2.27 -2.89 -15.20
CA TYR A 1 -1.24 -3.65 -15.90
C TYR A 1 -0.91 -3.02 -17.25
N MET A 2 -1.90 -2.77 -18.10
CA MET A 2 -1.71 -2.15 -19.43
C MET A 2 -1.05 -0.76 -19.38
N ALA A 3 -1.26 0.00 -18.32
CA ALA A 3 -0.56 1.27 -18.07
C ALA A 3 0.88 1.12 -17.57
N GLY A 4 1.41 -0.10 -17.50
CA GLY A 4 2.79 -0.39 -17.11
C GLY A 4 3.01 -0.78 -15.64
N ALA A 5 1.96 -0.83 -14.81
CA ALA A 5 2.12 -1.32 -13.43
C ALA A 5 2.61 -2.77 -13.40
N ARG A 6 3.54 -3.07 -12.47
CA ARG A 6 4.14 -4.42 -12.31
C ARG A 6 4.11 -4.90 -10.86
N PHE A 7 3.71 -4.06 -9.93
CA PHE A 7 3.49 -4.42 -8.53
C PHE A 7 2.06 -4.04 -8.14
N PHE A 8 1.29 -5.02 -7.69
CA PHE A 8 -0.12 -4.86 -7.34
C PHE A 8 -0.32 -5.25 -5.89
N GLU A 9 -0.58 -4.28 -5.04
CA GLU A 9 -1.08 -4.58 -3.71
C GLU A 9 -2.58 -4.76 -3.79
N VAL A 10 -3.03 -5.99 -3.52
CA VAL A 10 -4.46 -6.29 -3.50
C VAL A 10 -5.11 -5.70 -2.24
N LYS A 11 -6.41 -5.43 -2.30
CA LYS A 11 -7.15 -4.81 -1.19
C LYS A 11 -7.03 -5.66 0.07
N THR A 12 -6.89 -5.01 1.22
CA THR A 12 -6.77 -5.67 2.52
C THR A 12 -7.96 -6.58 2.79
N VAL A 13 -7.69 -7.77 3.30
CA VAL A 13 -8.68 -8.66 3.90
C VAL A 13 -8.52 -8.73 5.41
N GLN A 14 -9.62 -8.96 6.11
CA GLN A 14 -9.65 -9.09 7.55
C GLN A 14 -10.78 -10.02 7.99
N LYS A 15 -10.90 -10.29 9.31
CA LYS A 15 -11.92 -11.18 9.83
C LYS A 15 -13.37 -10.69 9.62
N MET A 16 -13.60 -9.37 9.62
CA MET A 16 -14.87 -8.77 9.22
C MET A 16 -14.89 -8.56 7.71
N ASP A 17 -15.92 -9.02 7.04
CA ASP A 17 -16.04 -8.90 5.59
C ASP A 17 -17.52 -8.82 5.16
N GLY A 18 -17.77 -8.49 3.91
CA GLY A 18 -19.12 -8.44 3.34
C GLY A 18 -20.07 -7.60 4.18
N ALA A 19 -21.18 -8.21 4.64
CA ALA A 19 -22.22 -7.53 5.40
C ALA A 19 -21.75 -7.04 6.79
N GLU A 20 -20.81 -7.73 7.43
CA GLU A 20 -20.24 -7.30 8.72
C GLU A 20 -19.48 -5.98 8.55
N LEU A 21 -18.66 -5.88 7.51
CA LEU A 21 -17.93 -4.66 7.21
C LEU A 21 -18.88 -3.53 6.81
N ALA A 22 -19.91 -3.82 6.00
CA ALA A 22 -20.90 -2.84 5.57
C ALA A 22 -21.72 -2.26 6.74
N ALA A 23 -21.82 -2.98 7.86
CA ALA A 23 -22.43 -2.45 9.08
C ALA A 23 -21.55 -1.41 9.78
N CYS A 24 -20.22 -1.51 9.65
CA CYS A 24 -19.26 -0.57 10.24
C CYS A 24 -18.99 0.62 9.29
N VAL A 25 -18.90 0.37 7.98
CA VAL A 25 -18.68 1.38 6.96
C VAL A 25 -19.80 1.32 5.92
N PRO A 26 -20.99 1.84 6.25
CA PRO A 26 -22.20 1.65 5.43
C PRO A 26 -22.14 2.34 4.07
N ARG A 27 -21.23 3.28 3.90
CA ARG A 27 -21.02 4.02 2.63
C ARG A 27 -19.52 4.17 2.36
N PRO A 28 -18.81 3.09 2.00
CA PRO A 28 -17.42 3.21 1.56
C PRO A 28 -17.36 4.20 0.40
N CYS A 29 -16.53 5.22 0.53
CA CYS A 29 -16.49 6.29 -0.47
C CYS A 29 -15.13 6.98 -0.52
N ILE A 30 -14.87 7.62 -1.67
CA ILE A 30 -13.63 8.31 -1.96
C ILE A 30 -13.94 9.67 -2.58
N LEU A 31 -13.27 10.70 -2.09
CA LEU A 31 -13.23 12.03 -2.69
C LEU A 31 -11.81 12.28 -3.22
N ALA A 32 -11.67 12.39 -4.54
CA ALA A 32 -10.39 12.68 -5.20
C ALA A 32 -10.40 14.13 -5.74
N ALA A 33 -10.29 15.10 -4.84
CA ALA A 33 -10.15 16.53 -5.15
C ALA A 33 -8.67 16.96 -5.12
N ASP A 34 -8.34 18.13 -4.58
CA ASP A 34 -6.95 18.57 -4.39
C ASP A 34 -6.20 17.64 -3.45
N GLU A 35 -6.78 17.41 -2.25
CA GLU A 35 -6.47 16.30 -1.36
C GLU A 35 -7.27 15.08 -1.79
N GLY A 36 -6.85 13.88 -1.41
CA GLY A 36 -7.69 12.69 -1.43
C GLY A 36 -8.24 12.43 -0.05
N TYR A 37 -9.51 12.00 0.03
CA TYR A 37 -10.12 11.52 1.27
C TYR A 37 -10.87 10.23 1.01
N ASN A 38 -10.89 9.34 1.96
CA ASN A 38 -11.68 8.11 1.88
C ASN A 38 -12.28 7.74 3.24
N GLN A 39 -13.30 6.90 3.18
CA GLN A 39 -13.94 6.26 4.33
C GLN A 39 -14.11 4.78 4.02
N GLU A 40 -13.01 4.07 3.81
CA GLU A 40 -12.99 2.64 3.54
C GLU A 40 -11.86 1.97 4.31
N TRP A 41 -12.09 0.76 4.83
CA TRP A 41 -11.14 0.05 5.67
C TRP A 41 -10.45 -1.10 4.94
N SER A 42 -11.23 -2.04 4.42
CA SER A 42 -10.76 -3.23 3.74
C SER A 42 -11.61 -3.49 2.49
N THR A 43 -11.50 -4.67 1.88
CA THR A 43 -12.41 -5.03 0.79
C THR A 43 -13.84 -5.19 1.31
N GLU A 44 -14.81 -4.71 0.55
CA GLU A 44 -16.26 -4.91 0.80
C GLU A 44 -16.74 -6.30 0.35
N LEU A 45 -15.90 -7.02 -0.40
CA LEU A 45 -16.16 -8.43 -0.75
C LEU A 45 -15.98 -9.32 0.48
N THR A 46 -16.60 -10.50 0.46
CA THR A 46 -16.19 -11.53 1.41
C THR A 46 -14.74 -11.94 1.11
N VAL A 47 -14.03 -12.47 2.12
CA VAL A 47 -12.63 -12.91 1.95
C VAL A 47 -12.51 -13.94 0.82
N GLN A 48 -13.49 -14.85 0.70
CA GLN A 48 -13.52 -15.84 -0.39
C GLN A 48 -13.71 -15.18 -1.76
N GLN A 49 -14.64 -14.24 -1.89
CA GLN A 49 -14.84 -13.51 -3.14
C GLN A 49 -13.58 -12.72 -3.55
N ALA A 50 -12.92 -12.07 -2.58
CA ALA A 50 -11.68 -11.35 -2.83
C ALA A 50 -10.57 -12.30 -3.33
N GLN A 51 -10.42 -13.47 -2.69
CA GLN A 51 -9.47 -14.50 -3.15
C GLN A 51 -9.76 -14.92 -4.60
N ASP A 52 -11.02 -15.21 -4.89
CA ASP A 52 -11.43 -15.66 -6.23
C ASP A 52 -11.11 -14.60 -7.29
N GLU A 53 -11.42 -13.33 -7.03
CA GLU A 53 -11.12 -12.22 -7.93
C GLU A 53 -9.61 -12.02 -8.14
N TYR A 54 -8.79 -12.18 -7.11
CA TYR A 54 -7.33 -12.03 -7.25
C TYR A 54 -6.71 -13.18 -8.01
N ILE A 55 -7.18 -14.42 -7.81
CA ILE A 55 -6.72 -15.59 -8.57
C ILE A 55 -7.16 -15.50 -10.04
N LYS A 56 -8.40 -15.08 -10.33
CA LYS A 56 -8.88 -14.80 -11.68
C LYS A 56 -7.98 -13.74 -12.36
N ALA A 57 -7.72 -12.63 -11.67
CA ALA A 57 -6.87 -11.56 -12.20
C ALA A 57 -5.44 -12.06 -12.49
N TRP A 58 -4.87 -12.89 -11.60
CA TRP A 58 -3.56 -13.52 -11.81
C TRP A 58 -3.52 -14.33 -13.10
N CYS A 59 -4.45 -15.27 -13.27
CA CYS A 59 -4.53 -16.11 -14.46
C CYS A 59 -4.79 -15.29 -15.74
N ALA A 60 -5.74 -14.37 -15.70
CA ALA A 60 -6.08 -13.52 -16.83
C ALA A 60 -4.89 -12.66 -17.29
N LEU A 61 -4.19 -12.00 -16.35
CA LEU A 61 -3.04 -11.16 -16.69
C LEU A 61 -1.89 -11.97 -17.30
N LYS A 62 -1.64 -13.19 -16.83
CA LYS A 62 -0.64 -14.10 -17.43
C LYS A 62 -0.94 -14.39 -18.89
N VAL A 63 -2.19 -14.81 -19.17
CA VAL A 63 -2.62 -15.14 -20.54
C VAL A 63 -2.65 -13.91 -21.43
N MET A 64 -3.21 -12.80 -20.95
CA MET A 64 -3.24 -11.55 -21.72
C MET A 64 -1.84 -11.03 -22.04
N SER A 65 -0.90 -11.13 -21.10
CA SER A 65 0.50 -10.76 -21.35
C SER A 65 1.10 -11.61 -22.47
N LYS A 66 0.87 -12.92 -22.44
CA LYS A 66 1.35 -13.87 -23.44
C LYS A 66 0.72 -13.62 -24.81
N VAL A 67 -0.61 -13.47 -24.86
CA VAL A 67 -1.37 -13.39 -26.13
C VAL A 67 -1.25 -12.00 -26.79
N TYR A 68 -1.31 -10.94 -25.99
CA TYR A 68 -1.35 -9.55 -26.49
C TYR A 68 -0.03 -8.80 -26.37
N GLY A 69 1.01 -9.43 -25.80
CA GLY A 69 2.31 -8.81 -25.69
C GLY A 69 2.38 -7.59 -24.73
N PHE A 70 1.55 -7.58 -23.68
CA PHE A 70 1.53 -6.47 -22.71
C PHE A 70 2.74 -6.45 -21.76
N GLY A 71 3.65 -7.39 -21.90
CA GLY A 71 4.86 -7.53 -21.12
C GLY A 71 5.17 -9.00 -20.81
N ASP A 72 6.22 -9.22 -20.04
CA ASP A 72 6.59 -10.55 -19.55
C ASP A 72 5.46 -11.13 -18.66
N PRO A 73 4.88 -12.28 -18.97
CA PRO A 73 3.88 -12.94 -18.12
C PRO A 73 4.37 -13.17 -16.68
N ASP A 74 5.67 -13.29 -16.46
CA ASP A 74 6.26 -13.46 -15.13
C ASP A 74 6.83 -12.16 -14.54
N GLY A 75 6.73 -11.05 -15.26
CA GLY A 75 7.28 -9.75 -14.91
C GLY A 75 6.42 -8.91 -13.97
N PHE A 76 5.45 -9.48 -13.24
CA PHE A 76 4.63 -8.74 -12.28
C PHE A 76 4.42 -9.50 -10.97
N VAL A 77 4.11 -8.77 -9.92
CA VAL A 77 3.95 -9.29 -8.55
C VAL A 77 2.60 -8.86 -7.99
N PHE A 78 1.91 -9.83 -7.35
CA PHE A 78 0.81 -9.54 -6.44
C PHE A 78 1.33 -9.58 -5.00
N ASN A 79 0.98 -8.58 -4.22
CA ASN A 79 1.28 -8.47 -2.80
C ASN A 79 -0.02 -8.53 -2.00
N MET A 80 -0.12 -9.48 -1.08
CA MET A 80 -1.28 -9.57 -0.18
C MET A 80 -1.29 -8.39 0.79
N SER A 81 -2.47 -8.07 1.32
CA SER A 81 -2.63 -7.18 2.46
C SER A 81 -3.61 -7.80 3.43
N VAL A 82 -3.20 -7.91 4.70
CA VAL A 82 -4.02 -8.46 5.79
C VAL A 82 -4.00 -7.52 6.98
N GLY A 83 -5.06 -7.50 7.75
CA GLY A 83 -5.17 -6.59 8.88
C GLY A 83 -6.08 -7.10 10.00
N TYR A 84 -6.35 -6.21 10.94
CA TYR A 84 -7.14 -6.32 12.16
C TYR A 84 -6.29 -6.87 13.33
N ASP A 85 -6.44 -8.14 13.72
CA ASP A 85 -5.72 -8.77 14.84
C ASP A 85 -5.17 -10.16 14.48
N LEU A 86 -4.27 -10.67 15.29
CA LEU A 86 -3.63 -11.97 15.07
C LEU A 86 -4.63 -13.12 15.12
N GLU A 87 -5.61 -13.07 16.03
CA GLU A 87 -6.65 -14.10 16.14
C GLU A 87 -7.44 -14.21 14.84
N GLY A 88 -7.85 -13.07 14.28
CA GLY A 88 -8.55 -13.02 13.00
C GLY A 88 -7.70 -13.51 11.84
N ILE A 89 -6.43 -13.16 11.81
CA ILE A 89 -5.49 -13.61 10.76
C ILE A 89 -5.23 -15.12 10.85
N LYS A 90 -5.10 -15.68 12.06
CA LYS A 90 -5.00 -17.14 12.31
C LYS A 90 -6.32 -17.87 12.14
N GLY A 91 -7.45 -17.17 12.17
CA GLY A 91 -8.76 -17.73 11.98
C GLY A 91 -8.92 -18.37 10.59
N GLU A 92 -9.77 -19.38 10.48
CA GLU A 92 -9.94 -20.20 9.27
C GLU A 92 -10.14 -19.34 8.01
N LYS A 93 -10.98 -18.30 8.08
CA LYS A 93 -11.32 -17.41 6.96
C LYS A 93 -10.09 -16.77 6.33
N VAL A 94 -9.31 -16.02 7.11
CA VAL A 94 -8.13 -15.28 6.60
C VAL A 94 -6.95 -16.22 6.38
N ASN A 95 -6.79 -17.23 7.21
CA ASN A 95 -5.72 -18.20 7.04
C ASN A 95 -5.86 -19.01 5.74
N THR A 96 -7.09 -19.43 5.39
CA THR A 96 -7.38 -20.11 4.11
C THR A 96 -7.10 -19.20 2.91
N TYR A 97 -7.43 -17.90 3.02
CA TYR A 97 -7.07 -16.91 2.01
C TYR A 97 -5.55 -16.83 1.81
N ILE A 98 -4.78 -16.70 2.89
CA ILE A 98 -3.31 -16.64 2.81
C ILE A 98 -2.76 -17.89 2.11
N ASP A 99 -3.19 -19.08 2.55
CA ASP A 99 -2.72 -20.35 2.00
C ASP A 99 -3.10 -20.50 0.52
N GLY A 100 -4.30 -20.08 0.12
CA GLY A 100 -4.75 -20.12 -1.27
C GLY A 100 -4.04 -19.11 -2.17
N MET A 101 -3.64 -17.95 -1.65
CA MET A 101 -2.80 -17.00 -2.40
C MET A 101 -1.35 -17.46 -2.52
N MET A 102 -0.85 -18.21 -1.54
CA MET A 102 0.48 -18.84 -1.60
C MET A 102 0.51 -20.03 -2.55
N ASP A 103 -0.60 -20.76 -2.64
CA ASP A 103 -0.78 -21.93 -3.52
C ASP A 103 -2.24 -22.03 -3.99
N ALA A 104 -2.58 -21.33 -5.06
CA ALA A 104 -3.90 -21.34 -5.66
C ALA A 104 -4.31 -22.73 -6.21
N GLY A 105 -3.36 -23.63 -6.39
CA GLY A 105 -3.65 -25.02 -6.78
C GLY A 105 -4.53 -25.78 -5.78
N ARG A 106 -4.65 -25.25 -4.56
CA ARG A 106 -5.56 -25.77 -3.52
C ARG A 106 -6.99 -25.23 -3.64
N THR A 107 -7.24 -24.29 -4.55
CA THR A 107 -8.54 -23.62 -4.72
C THR A 107 -9.26 -24.13 -5.97
N ALA A 108 -10.59 -24.25 -5.91
CA ALA A 108 -11.38 -24.65 -7.07
C ALA A 108 -11.28 -23.61 -8.20
N ILE A 109 -11.31 -22.33 -7.85
CA ILE A 109 -11.30 -21.21 -8.80
C ILE A 109 -10.07 -21.21 -9.71
N PHE A 110 -8.91 -21.67 -9.25
CA PHE A 110 -7.71 -21.74 -10.09
C PHE A 110 -7.87 -22.75 -11.24
N GLY A 111 -8.45 -23.92 -10.95
CA GLY A 111 -8.79 -24.92 -11.98
C GLY A 111 -9.84 -24.41 -12.95
N GLU A 112 -10.93 -23.85 -12.43
CA GLU A 112 -12.02 -23.27 -13.23
C GLU A 112 -11.51 -22.19 -14.19
N CYS A 113 -10.66 -21.28 -13.70
CA CYS A 113 -10.03 -20.26 -14.55
C CYS A 113 -9.21 -20.84 -15.67
N LYS A 114 -8.44 -21.88 -15.41
CA LYS A 114 -7.63 -22.54 -16.46
C LYS A 114 -8.52 -23.16 -17.54
N GLU A 115 -9.60 -23.84 -17.16
CA GLU A 115 -10.50 -24.42 -18.12
C GLU A 115 -11.16 -23.34 -19.01
N VAL A 116 -11.70 -22.29 -18.42
CA VAL A 116 -12.27 -21.16 -19.19
C VAL A 116 -11.24 -20.51 -20.11
N LEU A 117 -10.01 -20.31 -19.61
CA LEU A 117 -8.95 -19.72 -20.43
C LEU A 117 -8.52 -20.63 -21.59
N LYS A 118 -8.51 -21.95 -21.41
CA LYS A 118 -8.24 -22.92 -22.51
C LYS A 118 -9.34 -22.89 -23.58
N GLU A 119 -10.60 -22.73 -23.17
CA GLU A 119 -11.71 -22.56 -24.12
C GLU A 119 -11.56 -21.30 -24.97
N LEU A 120 -11.18 -20.20 -24.33
CA LEU A 120 -10.98 -18.88 -24.97
C LEU A 120 -9.69 -18.80 -25.80
N PHE A 121 -8.65 -19.51 -25.41
CA PHE A 121 -7.31 -19.47 -26.03
C PHE A 121 -6.75 -20.88 -26.21
N PRO A 122 -7.39 -21.75 -27.07
CA PRO A 122 -7.02 -23.15 -27.21
C PRO A 122 -5.58 -23.36 -27.71
N GLN A 123 -5.02 -22.38 -28.42
CA GLN A 123 -3.62 -22.42 -28.89
C GLN A 123 -2.59 -22.22 -27.75
N GLU A 124 -3.03 -21.72 -26.60
CA GLU A 124 -2.18 -21.43 -25.41
C GLU A 124 -2.34 -22.48 -24.29
N THR A 125 -2.97 -23.62 -24.57
CA THR A 125 -3.27 -24.67 -23.57
C THR A 125 -2.04 -25.05 -22.73
N ALA A 126 -0.90 -25.29 -23.37
CA ALA A 126 0.32 -25.69 -22.68
C ALA A 126 0.86 -24.56 -21.74
N PHE A 127 0.75 -23.29 -22.16
CA PHE A 127 1.11 -22.15 -21.33
C PHE A 127 0.15 -22.00 -20.15
N ILE A 128 -1.16 -22.15 -20.39
CA ILE A 128 -2.19 -22.04 -19.35
C ILE A 128 -2.00 -23.14 -18.30
N ASP A 129 -1.71 -24.37 -18.71
CA ASP A 129 -1.41 -25.47 -17.79
C ASP A 129 -0.16 -25.21 -16.94
N ALA A 130 0.83 -24.50 -17.48
CA ALA A 130 2.07 -24.14 -16.80
C ALA A 130 1.94 -22.90 -15.89
N ILE A 131 0.80 -22.19 -15.86
CA ILE A 131 0.63 -21.03 -14.97
C ILE A 131 0.89 -21.45 -13.52
N SER A 132 1.83 -20.74 -12.87
CA SER A 132 2.18 -20.99 -11.48
C SER A 132 0.99 -20.75 -10.56
N PRO A 133 0.68 -21.68 -9.64
CA PRO A 133 -0.34 -21.48 -8.62
C PRO A 133 0.09 -20.48 -7.53
N ARG A 134 1.36 -20.05 -7.51
CA ARG A 134 1.90 -19.14 -6.53
C ARG A 134 1.55 -17.70 -6.89
N VAL A 135 0.39 -17.23 -6.41
CA VAL A 135 -0.12 -15.87 -6.70
C VAL A 135 0.67 -14.81 -5.94
N SER A 136 0.98 -15.06 -4.67
CA SER A 136 1.76 -14.12 -3.86
C SER A 136 2.76 -14.81 -2.95
N ARG A 137 3.89 -14.12 -2.69
CA ARG A 137 4.95 -14.51 -1.74
C ARG A 137 5.21 -13.44 -0.69
N SER A 138 4.44 -12.35 -0.71
CA SER A 138 4.64 -11.21 0.16
C SER A 138 3.32 -10.68 0.69
N VAL A 139 3.39 -10.01 1.84
CA VAL A 139 2.23 -9.50 2.54
C VAL A 139 2.53 -8.16 3.21
N THR A 140 1.56 -7.26 3.16
CA THR A 140 1.54 -6.05 3.98
C THR A 140 0.63 -6.26 5.18
N VAL A 141 1.17 -6.02 6.38
CA VAL A 141 0.39 -5.91 7.62
C VAL A 141 -0.23 -4.52 7.66
N SER A 142 -1.56 -4.45 7.56
CA SER A 142 -2.32 -3.20 7.53
C SER A 142 -3.30 -3.19 8.70
N THR A 143 -2.81 -2.84 9.88
CA THR A 143 -3.62 -2.74 11.09
C THR A 143 -4.44 -1.47 11.12
N LEU A 144 -5.49 -1.48 11.94
CA LEU A 144 -6.28 -0.28 12.23
C LEU A 144 -5.48 0.70 13.09
N HIS A 145 -5.94 1.95 13.15
CA HIS A 145 -5.47 2.89 14.15
C HIS A 145 -5.71 2.34 15.56
N GLY A 146 -4.81 2.62 16.50
CA GLY A 146 -4.88 2.11 17.87
C GLY A 146 -4.42 0.65 18.05
N CYS A 147 -3.89 -0.01 17.02
CA CYS A 147 -3.35 -1.37 17.19
C CYS A 147 -2.09 -1.36 18.05
N PRO A 148 -2.03 -2.13 19.17
CA PRO A 148 -0.88 -2.14 20.06
C PRO A 148 0.41 -2.61 19.37
N PRO A 149 1.59 -2.10 19.74
CA PRO A 149 2.87 -2.49 19.15
C PRO A 149 3.17 -4.00 19.23
N ASP A 150 2.87 -4.62 20.36
CA ASP A 150 3.07 -6.06 20.54
C ASP A 150 2.16 -6.91 19.65
N GLU A 151 0.96 -6.41 19.35
CA GLU A 151 0.06 -7.09 18.41
C GLU A 151 0.60 -6.99 16.98
N ILE A 152 1.08 -5.82 16.55
CA ILE A 152 1.73 -5.64 15.24
C ILE A 152 2.93 -6.59 15.11
N GLU A 153 3.77 -6.67 16.14
CA GLU A 153 4.95 -7.54 16.16
C GLU A 153 4.56 -9.01 16.07
N ARG A 154 3.55 -9.46 16.83
CA ARG A 154 3.05 -10.84 16.78
C ARG A 154 2.48 -11.21 15.43
N ILE A 155 1.71 -10.31 14.80
CA ILE A 155 1.18 -10.52 13.44
C ILE A 155 2.32 -10.67 12.44
N ALA A 156 3.25 -9.72 12.39
CA ALA A 156 4.38 -9.76 11.47
C ALA A 156 5.27 -10.99 11.73
N GLY A 157 5.54 -11.31 12.98
CA GLY A 157 6.29 -12.49 13.39
C GLY A 157 5.64 -13.79 12.91
N TYR A 158 4.32 -13.93 13.03
CA TYR A 158 3.57 -15.07 12.51
C TYR A 158 3.72 -15.22 10.99
N LEU A 159 3.56 -14.12 10.26
CA LEU A 159 3.66 -14.13 8.79
C LEU A 159 5.07 -14.48 8.30
N ILE A 160 6.11 -14.03 9.01
CA ILE A 160 7.50 -14.36 8.72
C ILE A 160 7.81 -15.81 9.09
N SER A 161 7.55 -16.22 10.35
CA SER A 161 8.05 -17.48 10.88
C SER A 161 7.20 -18.70 10.52
N GLU A 162 5.87 -18.55 10.52
CA GLU A 162 4.94 -19.66 10.27
C GLU A 162 4.46 -19.71 8.82
N LYS A 163 4.24 -18.56 8.19
CA LYS A 163 3.79 -18.48 6.79
C LYS A 163 4.93 -18.32 5.78
N HIS A 164 6.14 -18.03 6.23
CA HIS A 164 7.33 -17.82 5.38
C HIS A 164 7.09 -16.81 4.23
N LEU A 165 6.52 -15.65 4.58
CA LEU A 165 6.21 -14.56 3.67
C LEU A 165 7.18 -13.39 3.85
N HIS A 166 7.64 -12.78 2.75
CA HIS A 166 8.20 -11.44 2.78
C HIS A 166 7.16 -10.50 3.37
N THR A 167 7.50 -9.74 4.41
CA THR A 167 6.50 -9.02 5.22
C THR A 167 6.84 -7.55 5.32
N PHE A 168 5.84 -6.70 5.05
CA PHE A 168 5.92 -5.25 5.23
C PHE A 168 4.90 -4.79 6.26
N VAL A 169 5.34 -3.95 7.20
CA VAL A 169 4.43 -3.29 8.15
C VAL A 169 4.05 -1.92 7.60
N LYS A 170 2.76 -1.68 7.43
CA LYS A 170 2.23 -0.39 7.01
C LYS A 170 2.14 0.54 8.22
N CYS A 171 2.83 1.68 8.15
CA CYS A 171 2.94 2.63 9.26
C CYS A 171 1.97 3.80 9.07
N ASN A 172 1.41 4.27 10.19
CA ASN A 172 0.55 5.45 10.22
C ASN A 172 1.40 6.74 10.30
N PRO A 173 1.01 7.84 9.63
CA PRO A 173 1.72 9.12 9.72
C PRO A 173 1.76 9.71 11.13
N THR A 174 0.86 9.26 12.01
CA THR A 174 0.82 9.61 13.44
C THR A 174 2.10 9.31 14.20
N ILE A 175 2.94 8.40 13.71
CA ILE A 175 4.28 8.11 14.27
C ILE A 175 5.22 9.31 14.26
N LEU A 176 4.92 10.35 13.48
CA LEU A 176 5.68 11.62 13.46
C LEU A 176 5.44 12.49 14.70
N GLY A 177 4.34 12.25 15.42
CA GLY A 177 3.85 13.05 16.52
C GLY A 177 2.99 14.24 16.04
N TYR A 178 2.01 14.62 16.89
CA TYR A 178 1.00 15.66 16.60
C TYR A 178 1.60 16.98 16.13
N GLU A 179 2.54 17.52 16.92
CA GLU A 179 3.18 18.82 16.64
C GLU A 179 3.89 18.85 15.26
N THR A 180 4.51 17.75 14.87
CA THR A 180 5.17 17.67 13.56
C THR A 180 4.14 17.65 12.44
N ALA A 181 3.09 16.84 12.56
CA ALA A 181 2.04 16.75 11.57
C ALA A 181 1.31 18.09 11.42
N ARG A 182 0.91 18.72 12.53
CA ARG A 182 0.21 20.02 12.54
C ARG A 182 1.04 21.11 11.87
N ARG A 183 2.27 21.28 12.34
CA ARG A 183 3.19 22.30 11.79
C ARG A 183 3.45 22.10 10.29
N THR A 184 3.59 20.86 9.84
CA THR A 184 3.82 20.55 8.42
C THR A 184 2.62 20.94 7.60
N LEU A 185 1.42 20.54 7.99
CA LEU A 185 0.19 20.84 7.26
C LEU A 185 -0.13 22.33 7.25
N ASP A 186 0.06 23.03 8.36
CA ASP A 186 -0.15 24.49 8.45
C ASP A 186 0.80 25.24 7.52
N ALA A 187 2.08 24.90 7.53
CA ALA A 187 3.09 25.54 6.69
C ALA A 187 2.80 25.35 5.17
N MET A 188 2.07 24.29 4.83
CA MET A 188 1.69 23.99 3.44
C MET A 188 0.33 24.58 3.04
N GLY A 189 -0.36 25.31 3.91
CA GLY A 189 -1.67 25.90 3.68
C GLY A 189 -2.84 24.93 3.83
N TYR A 190 -2.65 23.84 4.58
CA TYR A 190 -3.69 22.88 4.97
C TYR A 190 -4.13 23.09 6.43
N ASP A 191 -4.09 24.32 6.92
CA ASP A 191 -4.48 24.74 8.27
C ASP A 191 -5.98 24.50 8.57
N TYR A 192 -6.80 24.39 7.53
CA TYR A 192 -8.22 24.07 7.63
C TYR A 192 -8.51 22.58 7.86
N ILE A 193 -7.52 21.69 7.74
CA ILE A 193 -7.68 20.27 8.04
C ILE A 193 -7.66 20.11 9.56
N VAL A 194 -8.74 19.55 10.11
CA VAL A 194 -8.93 19.37 11.55
C VAL A 194 -8.58 17.93 11.94
N PHE A 195 -7.82 17.78 12.99
CA PHE A 195 -7.53 16.53 13.69
C PHE A 195 -7.02 16.86 15.09
N ASP A 196 -7.19 15.94 16.02
CA ASP A 196 -6.74 16.05 17.40
C ASP A 196 -5.58 15.11 17.75
N GLU A 197 -5.23 14.99 19.01
CA GLU A 197 -4.15 14.13 19.49
C GLU A 197 -4.56 12.67 19.70
N HIS A 198 -5.84 12.32 19.56
CA HIS A 198 -6.37 11.00 19.91
C HIS A 198 -5.60 9.88 19.21
N HIS A 199 -5.59 9.89 17.87
CA HIS A 199 -4.87 8.88 17.09
C HIS A 199 -3.36 8.88 17.32
N PHE A 200 -2.77 10.06 17.63
CA PHE A 200 -1.33 10.13 17.90
C PHE A 200 -0.96 9.48 19.23
N ASN A 201 -1.87 9.47 20.20
CA ASN A 201 -1.63 8.88 21.52
C ASN A 201 -1.91 7.36 21.52
N GLU A 202 -2.77 6.87 20.63
CA GLU A 202 -3.15 5.46 20.56
C GLU A 202 -2.33 4.64 19.55
N ASP A 203 -1.87 5.26 18.47
CA ASP A 203 -1.11 4.60 17.43
C ASP A 203 0.32 4.27 17.88
N LEU A 204 0.99 3.44 17.09
CA LEU A 204 2.38 3.04 17.28
C LEU A 204 3.31 4.24 17.48
N GLN A 205 3.94 4.33 18.64
CA GLN A 205 4.88 5.39 19.00
C GLN A 205 6.29 5.10 18.44
N TRP A 206 7.04 6.15 18.13
CA TRP A 206 8.41 6.03 17.63
C TRP A 206 9.33 5.22 18.54
N ALA A 207 9.19 5.39 19.85
CA ALA A 207 10.02 4.71 20.85
C ALA A 207 9.79 3.18 20.85
N ASP A 208 8.57 2.74 20.57
CA ASP A 208 8.21 1.32 20.49
C ASP A 208 8.49 0.74 19.10
N ALA A 209 8.25 1.54 18.07
CA ALA A 209 8.42 1.15 16.68
C ALA A 209 9.86 0.77 16.33
N VAL A 210 10.84 1.59 16.72
CA VAL A 210 12.24 1.39 16.34
C VAL A 210 12.80 0.05 16.81
N PRO A 211 12.71 -0.32 18.11
CA PRO A 211 13.18 -1.65 18.55
C PRO A 211 12.37 -2.79 17.94
N MET A 212 11.05 -2.64 17.76
CA MET A 212 10.21 -3.65 17.11
C MET A 212 10.64 -3.91 15.67
N PHE A 213 10.85 -2.87 14.87
CA PHE A 213 11.32 -3.02 13.49
C PHE A 213 12.69 -3.70 13.42
N GLY A 214 13.58 -3.40 14.37
CA GLY A 214 14.88 -4.08 14.47
C GLY A 214 14.75 -5.59 14.74
N ARG A 215 13.85 -5.98 15.64
CA ARG A 215 13.60 -7.41 15.94
C ARG A 215 12.96 -8.13 14.75
N LEU A 216 11.99 -7.51 14.09
CA LEU A 216 11.33 -8.07 12.90
C LEU A 216 12.30 -8.22 11.72
N GLN A 217 13.22 -7.26 11.53
CA GLN A 217 14.27 -7.38 10.51
C GLN A 217 15.17 -8.58 10.81
N ALA A 218 15.65 -8.73 12.07
CA ALA A 218 16.47 -9.85 12.45
C ALA A 218 15.75 -11.19 12.25
N LEU A 219 14.47 -11.28 12.63
CA LEU A 219 13.65 -12.47 12.44
C LEU A 219 13.49 -12.83 10.95
N ALA A 220 13.30 -11.83 10.08
CA ALA A 220 13.21 -12.05 8.63
C ALA A 220 14.55 -12.55 8.06
N ASP A 221 15.66 -11.93 8.47
CA ASP A 221 17.01 -12.34 8.06
C ASP A 221 17.29 -13.80 8.44
N GLU A 222 16.93 -14.22 9.66
CA GLU A 222 17.03 -15.61 10.13
C GLU A 222 16.22 -16.60 9.28
N ASN A 223 15.09 -16.15 8.74
CA ASN A 223 14.22 -16.97 7.87
C ASN A 223 14.55 -16.85 6.38
N GLY A 224 15.56 -16.07 6.00
CA GLY A 224 15.90 -15.82 4.58
C GLY A 224 14.84 -15.04 3.82
N LEU A 225 14.10 -14.17 4.52
CA LEU A 225 12.99 -13.38 3.99
C LEU A 225 13.32 -11.89 4.03
N GLU A 226 12.58 -11.11 3.26
CA GLU A 226 12.64 -9.66 3.32
C GLU A 226 11.63 -9.12 4.34
N PHE A 227 12.09 -8.16 5.12
CA PHE A 227 11.25 -7.30 5.94
C PHE A 227 11.37 -5.85 5.48
N GLY A 228 10.31 -5.09 5.62
CA GLY A 228 10.33 -3.67 5.30
C GLY A 228 9.14 -2.91 5.87
N LEU A 229 9.12 -1.61 5.62
CA LEU A 229 8.06 -0.72 6.06
C LEU A 229 7.33 -0.14 4.86
N LYS A 230 6.01 -0.15 4.89
CA LYS A 230 5.19 0.54 3.91
C LYS A 230 4.78 1.91 4.45
N LEU A 231 5.20 2.95 3.76
CA LEU A 231 4.94 4.32 4.12
C LEU A 231 4.07 5.00 3.06
N SER A 232 2.90 5.47 3.42
CA SER A 232 2.24 5.38 4.71
C SER A 232 0.82 4.83 4.56
N ASN A 233 0.18 4.58 5.68
CA ASN A 233 -1.27 4.56 5.74
C ASN A 233 -1.83 5.96 5.44
N THR A 234 -3.13 6.08 5.26
CA THR A 234 -3.84 7.36 5.18
C THR A 234 -3.86 8.03 6.56
N PHE A 235 -4.11 9.34 6.57
CA PHE A 235 -4.03 10.15 7.79
C PHE A 235 -5.45 10.49 8.28
N PRO A 236 -5.82 10.13 9.53
CA PRO A 236 -7.14 10.39 10.07
C PRO A 236 -7.36 11.89 10.31
N VAL A 237 -8.50 12.39 9.87
CA VAL A 237 -8.92 13.80 10.00
C VAL A 237 -10.43 13.89 10.15
N ASP A 238 -10.91 14.96 10.78
CA ASP A 238 -12.33 15.20 10.96
C ASP A 238 -13.02 15.66 9.68
N THR A 239 -14.23 15.20 9.45
CA THR A 239 -15.10 15.71 8.39
C THR A 239 -15.80 16.97 8.88
N THR A 240 -15.29 18.13 8.52
CA THR A 240 -15.79 19.42 9.03
C THR A 240 -16.59 20.24 8.04
N ARG A 241 -16.52 19.90 6.74
CA ARG A 241 -17.18 20.65 5.66
C ARG A 241 -18.14 19.78 4.84
N GLY A 242 -18.49 18.60 5.37
CA GLY A 242 -19.38 17.65 4.70
C GLY A 242 -18.77 17.00 3.47
N GLU A 243 -17.45 16.79 3.46
CA GLU A 243 -16.72 16.16 2.36
C GLU A 243 -17.17 14.72 2.13
N LEU A 244 -17.36 13.97 3.21
CA LEU A 244 -17.79 12.58 3.23
C LEU A 244 -18.85 12.35 4.33
N PRO A 245 -19.59 11.21 4.30
CA PRO A 245 -20.75 11.01 5.17
C PRO A 245 -20.50 10.84 6.67
N ASN A 246 -19.34 10.24 7.06
CA ASN A 246 -19.02 9.98 8.47
C ASN A 246 -18.22 11.14 9.08
N ASP A 247 -18.17 11.21 10.40
CA ASP A 247 -17.50 12.29 11.14
C ASP A 247 -15.98 12.26 10.98
N GLU A 248 -15.39 11.09 10.74
CA GLU A 248 -13.97 10.91 10.45
C GLU A 248 -13.77 10.44 9.01
N MET A 249 -12.70 10.93 8.39
CA MET A 249 -12.22 10.50 7.08
C MET A 249 -10.70 10.37 7.08
N TYR A 250 -10.16 9.72 6.04
CA TYR A 250 -8.73 9.46 5.93
C TYR A 250 -8.14 10.24 4.76
N MET A 251 -7.25 11.19 5.07
CA MET A 251 -6.56 12.00 4.06
C MET A 251 -5.49 11.20 3.33
N SER A 252 -5.41 11.39 2.03
CA SER A 252 -4.45 10.76 1.11
C SER A 252 -4.03 11.73 0.00
N GLY A 253 -3.29 11.24 -0.99
CA GLY A 253 -2.87 12.04 -2.13
C GLY A 253 -1.71 12.98 -1.82
N ARG A 254 -1.59 14.05 -2.59
CA ARG A 254 -0.41 14.93 -2.57
C ARG A 254 -0.14 15.63 -1.24
N SER A 255 -1.20 15.94 -0.48
CA SER A 255 -1.09 16.55 0.85
C SER A 255 -0.43 15.63 1.88
N LEU A 256 -0.50 14.32 1.66
CA LEU A 256 0.13 13.33 2.53
C LEU A 256 1.64 13.16 2.25
N PHE A 257 2.11 13.51 1.06
CA PHE A 257 3.51 13.27 0.65
C PHE A 257 4.55 13.85 1.64
N PRO A 258 4.47 15.11 2.10
CA PRO A 258 5.45 15.66 3.03
C PRO A 258 5.51 14.93 4.37
N LEU A 259 4.38 14.45 4.89
CA LEU A 259 4.37 13.61 6.08
C LEU A 259 5.05 12.27 5.80
N THR A 260 4.73 11.64 4.69
CA THR A 260 5.28 10.34 4.32
C THR A 260 6.78 10.39 4.06
N ILE A 261 7.26 11.39 3.35
CA ILE A 261 8.70 11.51 3.05
C ILE A 261 9.52 11.86 4.29
N GLU A 262 8.94 12.59 5.26
CA GLU A 262 9.56 12.81 6.56
C GLU A 262 9.65 11.50 7.38
N MET A 263 8.63 10.63 7.30
CA MET A 263 8.74 9.28 7.87
C MET A 263 9.88 8.50 7.22
N CYS A 264 9.99 8.52 5.88
CA CYS A 264 11.09 7.88 5.16
C CYS A 264 12.44 8.41 5.64
N HIS A 265 12.58 9.73 5.78
CA HIS A 265 13.80 10.36 6.27
C HIS A 265 14.19 9.87 7.68
N ARG A 266 13.25 9.90 8.63
CA ARG A 266 13.52 9.44 10.01
C ARG A 266 13.90 7.96 10.05
N ILE A 267 13.19 7.10 9.32
CA ILE A 267 13.45 5.66 9.26
C ILE A 267 14.79 5.39 8.56
N SER A 268 15.04 5.98 7.39
CA SER A 268 16.29 5.78 6.67
C SER A 268 17.49 6.21 7.51
N ARG A 269 17.40 7.35 8.20
CA ARG A 269 18.43 7.83 9.13
C ARG A 269 18.63 6.88 10.31
N GLN A 270 17.54 6.43 10.96
CA GLN A 270 17.58 5.55 12.12
C GLN A 270 18.25 4.21 11.80
N PHE A 271 17.90 3.62 10.67
CA PHE A 271 18.42 2.33 10.22
C PHE A 271 19.60 2.45 9.24
N LYS A 272 20.18 3.65 9.10
CA LYS A 272 21.35 3.91 8.23
C LYS A 272 21.17 3.43 6.78
N GLY A 273 19.98 3.64 6.25
CA GLY A 273 19.58 3.24 4.91
C GLY A 273 19.29 1.74 4.74
N LYS A 274 19.44 0.91 5.77
CA LYS A 274 19.32 -0.55 5.63
C LYS A 274 17.87 -1.07 5.63
N MET A 275 16.93 -0.31 6.23
CA MET A 275 15.52 -0.69 6.25
C MET A 275 14.91 -0.52 4.85
N ARG A 276 14.27 -1.58 4.34
CA ARG A 276 13.54 -1.50 3.08
C ARG A 276 12.27 -0.69 3.25
N ILE A 277 12.01 0.22 2.30
CA ILE A 277 10.85 1.09 2.31
C ILE A 277 10.05 0.89 1.01
N SER A 278 8.77 0.56 1.16
CA SER A 278 7.75 0.67 0.13
C SER A 278 6.99 1.99 0.32
N PHE A 279 6.62 2.67 -0.76
CA PHE A 279 6.02 3.99 -0.69
C PHE A 279 4.61 4.02 -1.29
N ALA A 280 3.67 4.64 -0.56
CA ALA A 280 2.29 4.81 -1.03
C ALA A 280 1.73 6.23 -0.79
N GLY A 281 2.12 6.87 0.31
CA GLY A 281 1.55 8.13 0.77
C GLY A 281 1.89 9.35 -0.09
N GLY A 282 1.11 9.59 -1.13
CA GLY A 282 1.26 10.75 -1.99
C GLY A 282 2.25 10.59 -3.14
N ALA A 283 2.59 9.35 -3.53
CA ALA A 283 3.38 9.10 -4.73
C ALA A 283 2.64 9.61 -5.98
N GLU A 284 3.34 10.32 -6.83
CA GLU A 284 2.80 10.88 -8.08
C GLU A 284 3.92 11.16 -9.10
N TYR A 285 3.57 11.66 -10.27
CA TYR A 285 4.50 11.96 -11.37
C TYR A 285 5.69 12.85 -10.97
N PHE A 286 5.49 13.82 -10.07
CA PHE A 286 6.53 14.80 -9.70
C PHE A 286 7.56 14.29 -8.69
N ASN A 287 7.32 13.11 -8.11
CA ASN A 287 8.20 12.55 -7.07
C ASN A 287 8.62 11.08 -7.29
N CYS A 288 7.94 10.32 -8.17
CA CYS A 288 8.18 8.88 -8.33
C CYS A 288 9.61 8.53 -8.77
N ASP A 289 10.22 9.31 -9.64
CA ASP A 289 11.61 9.13 -10.09
C ASP A 289 12.61 9.42 -8.96
N LYS A 290 12.38 10.45 -8.17
CA LYS A 290 13.22 10.81 -7.02
C LYS A 290 13.17 9.74 -5.93
N LEU A 291 11.97 9.22 -5.64
CA LEU A 291 11.78 8.10 -4.72
C LEU A 291 12.53 6.85 -5.20
N PHE A 292 12.36 6.50 -6.47
CA PHE A 292 13.04 5.34 -7.06
C PHE A 292 14.55 5.49 -7.06
N ALA A 293 15.08 6.67 -7.43
CA ALA A 293 16.50 6.97 -7.39
C ALA A 293 17.10 6.86 -5.98
N ALA A 294 16.33 7.26 -4.95
CA ALA A 294 16.72 7.15 -3.55
C ALA A 294 16.65 5.72 -2.97
N GLY A 295 16.33 4.71 -3.79
CA GLY A 295 16.25 3.32 -3.36
C GLY A 295 14.93 2.95 -2.67
N ILE A 296 13.86 3.71 -2.89
CA ILE A 296 12.54 3.45 -2.34
C ILE A 296 11.68 2.76 -3.40
N TRP A 297 11.37 1.49 -3.18
CA TRP A 297 10.44 0.69 -3.98
C TRP A 297 9.97 -0.56 -3.22
N PRO A 298 8.81 -1.16 -3.59
CA PRO A 298 7.88 -0.71 -4.62
C PRO A 298 7.22 0.62 -4.31
N ILE A 299 6.78 1.35 -5.35
CA ILE A 299 5.98 2.56 -5.26
C ILE A 299 4.57 2.21 -5.72
N THR A 300 3.57 2.48 -4.89
CA THR A 300 2.17 2.21 -5.20
C THR A 300 1.35 3.49 -5.16
N VAL A 301 0.31 3.57 -5.98
CA VAL A 301 -0.59 4.72 -6.08
C VAL A 301 -2.05 4.28 -6.06
N ALA A 302 -2.90 5.09 -5.46
CA ALA A 302 -4.34 4.95 -5.51
C ALA A 302 -4.98 6.31 -5.89
N THR A 303 -4.89 7.32 -5.04
CA THR A 303 -5.52 8.63 -5.26
C THR A 303 -5.15 9.26 -6.61
N THR A 304 -3.89 9.12 -7.05
CA THR A 304 -3.40 9.67 -8.31
C THR A 304 -4.19 9.18 -9.52
N ILE A 305 -4.55 7.90 -9.56
CA ILE A 305 -5.29 7.30 -10.68
C ILE A 305 -6.80 7.54 -10.61
N LEU A 306 -7.31 8.04 -9.49
CA LEU A 306 -8.72 8.43 -9.32
C LEU A 306 -8.99 9.86 -9.79
N LYS A 307 -7.94 10.65 -10.00
CA LYS A 307 -8.03 12.02 -10.53
C LYS A 307 -8.20 12.01 -12.06
N PRO A 308 -8.68 13.15 -12.65
CA PRO A 308 -8.75 13.29 -14.11
C PRO A 308 -7.43 12.90 -14.77
N GLY A 309 -7.49 12.09 -15.82
CA GLY A 309 -6.34 11.45 -16.47
C GLY A 309 -6.22 9.96 -16.12
N GLY A 310 -6.75 9.52 -14.99
CA GLY A 310 -6.86 8.09 -14.62
C GLY A 310 -5.56 7.31 -14.81
N TYR A 311 -5.64 6.18 -15.50
CA TYR A 311 -4.50 5.32 -15.77
C TYR A 311 -3.42 5.94 -16.68
N ASN A 312 -3.73 7.00 -17.44
CA ASN A 312 -2.71 7.75 -18.19
C ASN A 312 -1.69 8.41 -17.26
N ARG A 313 -2.09 8.84 -16.06
CA ARG A 313 -1.15 9.33 -15.04
C ARG A 313 -0.18 8.25 -14.59
N LEU A 314 -0.67 7.03 -14.41
CA LEU A 314 0.18 5.90 -14.07
C LEU A 314 1.16 5.60 -15.21
N HIS A 315 0.69 5.62 -16.46
CA HIS A 315 1.53 5.41 -17.64
C HIS A 315 2.68 6.43 -17.69
N GLN A 316 2.38 7.73 -17.51
CA GLN A 316 3.40 8.77 -17.45
C GLN A 316 4.42 8.58 -16.32
N MET A 317 3.99 8.08 -15.16
CA MET A 317 4.91 7.73 -14.05
C MET A 317 5.82 6.57 -14.45
N VAL A 318 5.28 5.56 -15.13
CA VAL A 318 6.06 4.40 -15.62
C VAL A 318 7.08 4.85 -16.64
N GLU A 319 6.69 5.63 -17.65
CA GLU A 319 7.62 6.18 -18.66
C GLU A 319 8.78 6.95 -18.03
N LYS A 320 8.51 7.63 -16.91
CA LYS A 320 9.52 8.41 -16.19
C LYS A 320 10.53 7.53 -15.42
N VAL A 321 10.06 6.40 -14.89
CA VAL A 321 10.88 5.48 -14.07
C VAL A 321 11.52 4.38 -14.91
N GLU A 322 10.87 3.92 -15.99
CA GLU A 322 11.33 2.80 -16.84
C GLU A 322 12.78 2.94 -17.34
N PRO A 323 13.27 4.13 -17.74
CA PRO A 323 14.67 4.30 -18.15
C PRO A 323 15.68 4.12 -17.01
N MET A 324 15.25 4.11 -15.77
CA MET A 324 16.11 3.95 -14.61
C MET A 324 16.48 2.48 -14.44
N ALA A 325 17.79 2.17 -14.40
CA ALA A 325 18.24 0.81 -14.27
C ALA A 325 17.77 0.19 -12.95
N TYR A 326 17.00 -0.91 -13.04
CA TYR A 326 16.68 -1.73 -11.89
C TYR A 326 17.93 -2.37 -11.31
N ARG A 327 18.02 -2.37 -10.00
CA ARG A 327 19.08 -3.09 -9.26
C ARG A 327 18.47 -3.68 -7.98
N PRO A 328 19.02 -4.79 -7.47
CA PRO A 328 18.61 -5.32 -6.17
C PRO A 328 18.72 -4.25 -5.08
N PHE A 329 17.89 -4.36 -4.06
CA PHE A 329 17.94 -3.44 -2.92
C PHE A 329 19.33 -3.52 -2.24
N SER A 330 19.98 -2.39 -2.12
CA SER A 330 21.29 -2.24 -1.48
C SER A 330 21.29 -1.16 -0.40
N GLY A 331 20.12 -0.68 -0.04
CA GLY A 331 19.89 0.40 0.90
C GLY A 331 19.23 1.61 0.27
N THR A 332 18.75 2.53 1.12
CA THR A 332 18.19 3.83 0.71
C THR A 332 19.25 4.92 0.82
N ASP A 333 19.20 5.89 -0.09
CA ASP A 333 20.02 7.11 -0.01
C ASP A 333 19.40 8.08 0.99
N THR A 334 19.91 8.05 2.22
CA THR A 334 19.40 8.88 3.33
C THR A 334 19.54 10.37 3.05
N GLN A 335 20.61 10.78 2.34
CA GLN A 335 20.84 12.19 2.01
C GLN A 335 19.81 12.69 0.98
N ALA A 336 19.61 11.92 -0.10
CA ALA A 336 18.60 12.24 -1.11
C ALA A 336 17.18 12.31 -0.51
N ILE A 337 16.85 11.41 0.43
CA ILE A 337 15.56 11.42 1.14
C ILE A 337 15.44 12.66 2.03
N CYS A 338 16.50 13.05 2.73
CA CYS A 338 16.53 14.26 3.55
C CYS A 338 16.26 15.52 2.70
N GLU A 339 16.92 15.64 1.57
CA GLU A 339 16.74 16.75 0.64
C GLU A 339 15.33 16.78 0.07
N LEU A 340 14.78 15.63 -0.29
CA LEU A 340 13.42 15.50 -0.81
C LEU A 340 12.38 15.85 0.28
N SER A 341 12.60 15.45 1.53
CA SER A 341 11.73 15.82 2.67
C SER A 341 11.76 17.34 2.88
N ALA A 342 12.93 17.94 2.95
CA ALA A 342 13.06 19.40 3.12
C ALA A 342 12.40 20.19 1.98
N ALA A 343 12.59 19.76 0.73
CA ALA A 343 12.01 20.40 -0.44
C ALA A 343 10.47 20.28 -0.49
N SER A 344 9.92 19.20 0.03
CA SER A 344 8.48 18.89 -0.09
C SER A 344 7.57 19.92 0.57
N HIS A 345 8.04 20.62 1.59
CA HIS A 345 7.26 21.61 2.35
C HIS A 345 6.98 22.89 1.57
N THR A 346 7.74 23.17 0.53
CA THR A 346 7.61 24.38 -0.30
C THR A 346 7.32 24.05 -1.78
N ASP A 347 7.31 22.78 -2.14
CA ASP A 347 7.08 22.35 -3.51
C ASP A 347 5.61 22.61 -3.90
N VAL A 348 5.42 23.36 -4.96
CA VAL A 348 4.09 23.73 -5.52
C VAL A 348 3.22 22.51 -5.87
N HIS A 349 3.82 21.33 -6.03
CA HIS A 349 3.11 20.09 -6.29
C HIS A 349 2.51 19.47 -5.03
N HIS A 350 2.89 19.94 -3.84
CA HIS A 350 2.43 19.40 -2.56
C HIS A 350 1.69 20.44 -1.72
N VAL A 351 2.10 21.71 -1.75
CA VAL A 351 1.42 22.81 -1.04
C VAL A 351 0.01 23.07 -1.58
N LYS A 352 -0.87 23.59 -0.74
CA LYS A 352 -2.22 23.97 -1.16
C LYS A 352 -2.16 25.07 -2.23
N PRO A 353 -2.80 24.90 -3.38
CA PRO A 353 -2.85 25.98 -4.38
C PRO A 353 -3.59 27.20 -3.83
N ILE A 354 -2.98 28.37 -3.96
CA ILE A 354 -3.68 29.63 -3.74
C ILE A 354 -4.65 29.80 -4.89
N LYS A 355 -5.94 29.60 -4.65
CA LYS A 355 -6.98 29.92 -5.64
C LYS A 355 -7.07 31.45 -5.74
N PRO A 356 -6.91 32.06 -6.93
CA PRO A 356 -7.19 33.48 -7.08
C PRO A 356 -8.65 33.74 -6.65
N LEU A 357 -8.86 34.78 -5.83
CA LEU A 357 -10.21 35.23 -5.50
C LEU A 357 -10.95 35.47 -6.81
N PRO A 358 -12.21 35.01 -6.96
CA PRO A 358 -12.99 35.33 -8.12
C PRO A 358 -13.02 36.86 -8.25
N SER A 359 -12.64 37.37 -9.42
CA SER A 359 -12.81 38.76 -9.74
C SER A 359 -14.27 39.14 -9.53
N ARG A 360 -14.54 40.09 -8.62
CA ARG A 360 -15.88 40.62 -8.39
C ARG A 360 -16.39 41.33 -9.63
#